data_7d94c9a807ab8a92d75d22cc5e4f73dc
#
_entry.id   7d94c9a807ab8a92d75d22cc5e4f73dc
#
_cell.length_a   1.000
_cell.length_b   1.000
_cell.length_c   1.000
_cell.angle_alpha   90.00
_cell.angle_beta   90.00
_cell.angle_gamma   90.00
#
_symmetry.space_group_name_H-M   'P 1'
#
loop_
_entity.id
_entity.type
_entity.pdbx_description
1 polymer ?
#
loop_
_entity_poly.entity_id
_entity_poly.type
_entity_poly.pdbx_seq_one_letter_code
_entity_poly.pdbx_strand_id
1 'polypeptide(L)'
;MSKINLDILVRKNILKMNSYSSARDEFENKKQKLVFLDANESPFQNEINRYPNNKHIDLKQTLLELNQLSNGQIVLGNGTDEILDLIMRVFCDPNSDKIITIPPTYGMYDVIAKTNNVENIKVPLKSNFTLNLEELKKSFSEKTKLLFLCSPNNPTGNSFSRKDLIDLIESFNGVVVIDEAYIDFSPNSSLVSLINKYNNLIVTQTMSKAFGMAGIRLGMGFSNNKIVNYINKIKPPYNINLLTEKRALKELKNINTIKTNIKIILEERNKLIDSLNELSFIIKVYPSDSNFILIKVDDADLRYKQLIEKGIILRNRSKELLCDNCLRITIGTPYENELLIKNFKEL
;
A
#
# COMPACT_ATOMS: atom_id res chain seq x y z
N MET A 1 -15.45 22.90 -7.10
CA MET A 1 -14.02 22.54 -7.07
C MET A 1 -13.49 22.48 -8.49
N SER A 2 -12.41 23.20 -8.82
CA SER A 2 -11.75 23.10 -10.12
C SER A 2 -11.09 21.71 -10.22
N LYS A 3 -11.41 20.95 -11.25
CA LYS A 3 -10.71 19.68 -11.51
C LYS A 3 -9.27 19.99 -11.91
N ILE A 4 -8.31 19.39 -11.23
CA ILE A 4 -6.88 19.51 -11.58
C ILE A 4 -6.68 18.96 -12.99
N ASN A 5 -5.96 19.70 -13.82
CA ASN A 5 -5.58 19.19 -15.14
C ASN A 5 -4.44 18.17 -15.02
N LEU A 6 -4.78 16.89 -15.07
CA LEU A 6 -3.83 15.80 -14.92
C LEU A 6 -2.73 15.78 -16.01
N ASP A 7 -3.03 16.28 -17.22
CA ASP A 7 -2.07 16.25 -18.32
C ASP A 7 -0.83 17.12 -18.08
N ILE A 8 -0.97 18.18 -17.27
CA ILE A 8 0.19 19.02 -16.88
C ILE A 8 1.03 18.39 -15.76
N LEU A 9 0.49 17.40 -15.04
CA LEU A 9 1.21 16.69 -14.00
C LEU A 9 1.99 15.49 -14.55
N VAL A 10 1.52 14.87 -15.65
CA VAL A 10 2.17 13.71 -16.27
C VAL A 10 3.43 14.13 -17.00
N ARG A 11 4.49 13.35 -16.87
CA ARG A 11 5.73 13.54 -17.62
C ARG A 11 5.46 13.61 -19.11
N LYS A 12 6.07 14.58 -19.80
CA LYS A 12 5.80 14.88 -21.22
C LYS A 12 6.08 13.69 -22.16
N ASN A 13 7.12 12.90 -21.87
CA ASN A 13 7.44 11.70 -22.64
C ASN A 13 6.35 10.64 -22.51
N ILE A 14 5.78 10.42 -21.30
CA ILE A 14 4.70 9.45 -21.06
C ILE A 14 3.38 9.92 -21.66
N LEU A 15 3.11 11.22 -21.59
CA LEU A 15 1.91 11.78 -22.22
C LEU A 15 1.88 11.46 -23.72
N LYS A 16 3.04 11.56 -24.40
CA LYS A 16 3.19 11.39 -25.86
C LYS A 16 3.33 9.93 -26.31
N MET A 17 3.78 9.02 -25.42
CA MET A 17 4.03 7.63 -25.83
C MET A 17 2.71 6.87 -26.03
N ASN A 18 2.73 5.89 -26.94
CA ASN A 18 1.68 4.88 -27.08
C ASN A 18 1.93 3.75 -26.10
N SER A 19 0.84 3.15 -25.60
CA SER A 19 0.93 1.92 -24.80
C SER A 19 1.51 0.78 -25.67
N TYR A 20 2.24 -0.14 -25.03
CA TYR A 20 2.55 -1.41 -25.67
C TYR A 20 1.23 -2.16 -25.96
N SER A 21 1.07 -2.68 -27.15
CA SER A 21 -0.05 -3.56 -27.56
C SER A 21 0.51 -4.93 -27.87
N SER A 22 -0.06 -5.98 -27.30
CA SER A 22 0.23 -7.36 -27.72
C SER A 22 -0.71 -7.76 -28.84
N ALA A 23 -0.32 -8.74 -29.65
CA ALA A 23 -1.20 -9.28 -30.70
C ALA A 23 -2.56 -9.77 -30.13
N ARG A 24 -2.57 -10.23 -28.86
CA ARG A 24 -3.79 -10.65 -28.17
C ARG A 24 -4.70 -9.48 -27.78
N ASP A 25 -4.16 -8.27 -27.62
CA ASP A 25 -4.94 -7.07 -27.36
C ASP A 25 -5.71 -6.60 -28.60
N GLU A 26 -5.19 -6.89 -29.78
CA GLU A 26 -5.76 -6.50 -31.07
C GLU A 26 -6.89 -7.43 -31.52
N PHE A 27 -7.07 -8.55 -30.81
CA PHE A 27 -8.01 -9.61 -31.19
C PHE A 27 -9.21 -9.69 -30.24
N GLU A 28 -10.37 -9.19 -30.66
CA GLU A 28 -11.58 -9.17 -29.81
C GLU A 28 -12.53 -10.37 -30.01
N ASN A 29 -12.25 -11.31 -30.97
CA ASN A 29 -13.20 -12.35 -31.36
C ASN A 29 -13.23 -13.55 -30.41
N LYS A 30 -14.22 -13.60 -29.51
CA LYS A 30 -14.43 -14.64 -28.49
C LYS A 30 -15.09 -15.92 -29.01
N LYS A 31 -15.51 -16.01 -30.30
CA LYS A 31 -16.35 -17.11 -30.83
C LYS A 31 -15.59 -18.21 -31.55
N GLN A 32 -14.31 -18.04 -31.84
CA GLN A 32 -13.51 -19.02 -32.57
C GLN A 32 -12.49 -19.70 -31.67
N LYS A 33 -12.18 -20.98 -31.95
CA LYS A 33 -11.05 -21.67 -31.32
C LYS A 33 -9.76 -21.06 -31.89
N LEU A 34 -9.07 -20.28 -31.08
CA LEU A 34 -7.86 -19.58 -31.49
C LEU A 34 -6.64 -20.48 -31.32
N VAL A 35 -5.69 -20.38 -32.24
CA VAL A 35 -4.35 -20.96 -32.13
C VAL A 35 -3.38 -19.81 -31.93
N PHE A 36 -2.72 -19.77 -30.78
CA PHE A 36 -1.80 -18.71 -30.43
C PHE A 36 -0.36 -19.05 -30.84
N LEU A 37 0.16 -18.32 -31.84
CA LEU A 37 1.51 -18.43 -32.41
C LEU A 37 2.20 -17.05 -32.39
N ASP A 38 1.83 -16.20 -31.45
CA ASP A 38 2.10 -14.75 -31.41
C ASP A 38 3.23 -14.35 -30.43
N ALA A 39 3.54 -15.17 -29.45
CA ALA A 39 4.36 -14.74 -28.31
C ALA A 39 5.58 -15.65 -28.06
N ASN A 40 5.99 -16.47 -29.01
CA ASN A 40 7.17 -17.37 -28.96
C ASN A 40 7.16 -18.32 -27.74
N GLU A 41 5.97 -18.66 -27.23
CA GLU A 41 5.79 -19.54 -26.08
C GLU A 41 6.02 -21.00 -26.46
N SER A 42 6.42 -21.84 -25.49
CA SER A 42 6.48 -23.28 -25.70
C SER A 42 5.09 -23.83 -26.06
N PRO A 43 4.96 -24.64 -27.10
CA PRO A 43 3.68 -25.24 -27.49
C PRO A 43 3.25 -26.41 -26.57
N PHE A 44 4.19 -26.94 -25.76
CA PHE A 44 3.93 -28.09 -24.90
C PHE A 44 3.22 -27.68 -23.62
N GLN A 45 2.01 -28.22 -23.44
CA GLN A 45 1.13 -27.87 -22.32
C GLN A 45 1.71 -28.35 -20.98
N ASN A 46 1.82 -27.41 -20.01
CA ASN A 46 2.18 -27.69 -18.61
C ASN A 46 1.43 -26.75 -17.65
N GLU A 47 0.26 -26.23 -18.06
CA GLU A 47 -0.62 -25.30 -17.33
C GLU A 47 -0.07 -23.88 -17.12
N ILE A 48 1.21 -23.67 -17.34
CA ILE A 48 1.90 -22.36 -17.17
C ILE A 48 2.77 -21.99 -18.37
N ASN A 49 2.72 -22.74 -19.47
CA ASN A 49 3.49 -22.50 -20.69
C ASN A 49 3.04 -21.26 -21.49
N ARG A 50 1.94 -20.63 -21.12
CA ARG A 50 1.40 -19.45 -21.79
C ARG A 50 1.45 -18.22 -20.90
N TYR A 51 1.73 -17.07 -21.50
CA TYR A 51 1.59 -15.79 -20.80
C TYR A 51 0.15 -15.61 -20.27
N PRO A 52 -0.01 -14.98 -19.10
CA PRO A 52 -1.34 -14.65 -18.58
C PRO A 52 -2.05 -13.64 -19.50
N ASN A 53 -3.35 -13.48 -19.30
CA ASN A 53 -4.07 -12.36 -19.90
C ASN A 53 -3.59 -11.06 -19.24
N ASN A 54 -2.96 -10.17 -20.01
CA ASN A 54 -2.45 -8.88 -19.53
C ASN A 54 -3.54 -7.94 -18.99
N LYS A 55 -4.80 -8.16 -19.35
CA LYS A 55 -5.96 -7.37 -18.86
C LYS A 55 -6.45 -7.84 -17.50
N HIS A 56 -6.16 -9.10 -17.09
CA HIS A 56 -6.61 -9.71 -15.81
C HIS A 56 -8.09 -9.45 -15.53
N ILE A 57 -8.95 -9.71 -16.53
CA ILE A 57 -10.35 -9.26 -16.55
C ILE A 57 -11.11 -9.77 -15.33
N ASP A 58 -11.06 -11.08 -15.06
CA ASP A 58 -11.83 -11.71 -13.97
C ASP A 58 -11.37 -11.21 -12.60
N LEU A 59 -10.04 -11.06 -12.39
CA LEU A 59 -9.49 -10.57 -11.14
C LEU A 59 -9.84 -9.10 -10.91
N LYS A 60 -9.69 -8.26 -11.94
CA LYS A 60 -10.06 -6.84 -11.84
C LYS A 60 -11.55 -6.67 -11.59
N GLN A 61 -12.40 -7.41 -12.29
CA GLN A 61 -13.84 -7.34 -12.09
C GLN A 61 -14.22 -7.71 -10.65
N THR A 62 -13.70 -8.83 -10.13
CA THR A 62 -13.94 -9.25 -8.74
C THR A 62 -13.53 -8.17 -7.74
N LEU A 63 -12.36 -7.55 -7.95
CA LEU A 63 -11.85 -6.49 -7.06
C LEU A 63 -12.64 -5.19 -7.16
N LEU A 64 -13.09 -4.83 -8.36
CA LEU A 64 -13.94 -3.66 -8.58
C LEU A 64 -15.32 -3.84 -7.94
N GLU A 65 -15.92 -5.02 -8.07
CA GLU A 65 -17.21 -5.34 -7.42
C GLU A 65 -17.13 -5.27 -5.91
N LEU A 66 -16.04 -5.81 -5.30
CA LEU A 66 -15.80 -5.72 -3.85
C LEU A 66 -15.71 -4.27 -3.35
N ASN A 67 -15.19 -3.36 -4.18
CA ASN A 67 -15.03 -1.96 -3.88
C ASN A 67 -16.15 -1.06 -4.45
N GLN A 68 -17.18 -1.62 -5.07
CA GLN A 68 -18.30 -0.90 -5.71
C GLN A 68 -17.83 0.14 -6.74
N LEU A 69 -16.83 -0.23 -7.54
CA LEU A 69 -16.20 0.63 -8.54
C LEU A 69 -16.56 0.23 -9.97
N SER A 70 -16.37 1.16 -10.92
CA SER A 70 -16.57 0.95 -12.35
C SER A 70 -15.31 0.41 -13.04
N ASN A 71 -15.50 -0.19 -14.23
CA ASN A 71 -14.40 -0.66 -15.07
C ASN A 71 -13.39 0.45 -15.39
N GLY A 72 -12.10 0.07 -15.43
CA GLY A 72 -11.01 0.98 -15.76
C GLY A 72 -10.47 1.79 -14.55
N GLN A 73 -10.99 1.57 -13.34
CA GLN A 73 -10.58 2.30 -12.14
C GLN A 73 -9.57 1.55 -11.25
N ILE A 74 -8.95 0.48 -11.76
CA ILE A 74 -7.97 -0.33 -11.04
C ILE A 74 -6.73 -0.62 -11.88
N VAL A 75 -5.58 -0.57 -11.23
CA VAL A 75 -4.31 -1.13 -11.71
C VAL A 75 -3.82 -2.18 -10.73
N LEU A 76 -3.21 -3.26 -11.25
CA LEU A 76 -2.62 -4.33 -10.46
C LEU A 76 -1.10 -4.28 -10.55
N GLY A 77 -0.41 -4.56 -9.43
CA GLY A 77 1.05 -4.58 -9.35
C GLY A 77 1.58 -5.73 -8.50
N ASN A 78 2.87 -6.07 -8.67
CA ASN A 78 3.61 -7.00 -7.82
C ASN A 78 3.82 -6.43 -6.41
N GLY A 79 2.77 -6.45 -5.60
CA GLY A 79 2.63 -5.66 -4.40
C GLY A 79 2.37 -4.19 -4.72
N THR A 80 2.04 -3.42 -3.69
CA THR A 80 1.86 -1.97 -3.83
C THR A 80 3.15 -1.26 -4.22
N ASP A 81 4.31 -1.82 -3.90
CA ASP A 81 5.62 -1.20 -4.21
C ASP A 81 5.80 -0.97 -5.70
N GLU A 82 5.40 -1.92 -6.57
CA GLU A 82 5.43 -1.72 -8.02
C GLU A 82 4.48 -0.58 -8.45
N ILE A 83 3.30 -0.49 -7.84
CA ILE A 83 2.33 0.57 -8.17
C ILE A 83 2.88 1.93 -7.76
N LEU A 84 3.48 2.04 -6.57
CA LEU A 84 4.09 3.28 -6.08
C LEU A 84 5.26 3.74 -6.98
N ASP A 85 6.09 2.80 -7.45
CA ASP A 85 7.17 3.09 -8.41
C ASP A 85 6.61 3.55 -9.77
N LEU A 86 5.58 2.88 -10.30
CA LEU A 86 4.91 3.30 -11.53
C LEU A 86 4.28 4.68 -11.40
N ILE A 87 3.65 5.01 -10.26
CA ILE A 87 3.11 6.35 -9.98
C ILE A 87 4.25 7.39 -10.02
N MET A 88 5.37 7.11 -9.35
CA MET A 88 6.54 7.98 -9.36
C MET A 88 7.00 8.27 -10.79
N ARG A 89 7.16 7.23 -11.60
CA ARG A 89 7.62 7.33 -13.00
C ARG A 89 6.63 8.05 -13.90
N VAL A 90 5.33 8.00 -13.62
CA VAL A 90 4.31 8.71 -14.41
C VAL A 90 4.37 10.20 -14.16
N PHE A 91 4.53 10.62 -12.91
CA PHE A 91 4.30 12.00 -12.52
C PHE A 91 5.56 12.80 -12.21
N CYS A 92 6.71 12.17 -11.93
CA CYS A 92 7.91 12.88 -11.53
C CYS A 92 9.03 12.76 -12.57
N ASP A 93 9.47 13.89 -13.13
CA ASP A 93 10.69 13.95 -13.92
C ASP A 93 11.92 13.90 -12.99
N PRO A 94 12.89 12.97 -13.23
CA PRO A 94 14.11 12.88 -12.44
C PRO A 94 14.86 14.20 -12.39
N ASN A 95 15.56 14.48 -11.28
CA ASN A 95 16.33 15.71 -11.03
C ASN A 95 15.53 17.02 -11.02
N SER A 96 14.25 17.01 -11.32
CA SER A 96 13.43 18.21 -11.48
C SER A 96 12.27 18.27 -10.49
N ASP A 97 11.50 17.20 -10.44
CA ASP A 97 10.29 17.13 -9.64
C ASP A 97 10.58 16.57 -8.24
N LYS A 98 9.63 16.77 -7.34
CA LYS A 98 9.73 16.42 -5.93
C LYS A 98 8.47 15.67 -5.46
N ILE A 99 8.65 14.90 -4.42
CA ILE A 99 7.55 14.31 -3.66
C ILE A 99 7.54 14.84 -2.23
N ILE A 100 6.42 14.65 -1.54
CA ILE A 100 6.30 14.93 -0.11
C ILE A 100 5.96 13.64 0.61
N THR A 101 6.66 13.38 1.73
CA THR A 101 6.36 12.28 2.66
C THR A 101 6.31 12.79 4.10
N ILE A 102 5.72 11.99 5.00
CA ILE A 102 5.40 12.37 6.38
C ILE A 102 6.10 11.47 7.41
N PRO A 103 7.44 11.47 7.53
CA PRO A 103 8.11 10.59 8.47
C PRO A 103 7.68 10.85 9.93
N PRO A 104 7.65 9.77 10.78
CA PRO A 104 7.96 8.39 10.45
C PRO A 104 6.82 7.76 9.67
N THR A 105 7.14 7.18 8.51
CA THR A 105 6.17 6.53 7.62
C THR A 105 6.83 5.37 6.87
N TYR A 106 6.12 4.76 5.90
CA TYR A 106 6.63 3.62 5.15
C TYR A 106 7.90 3.98 4.35
N GLY A 107 9.02 3.33 4.70
CA GLY A 107 10.34 3.68 4.18
C GLY A 107 10.53 3.50 2.67
N MET A 108 9.69 2.70 2.00
CA MET A 108 9.80 2.48 0.56
C MET A 108 9.52 3.72 -0.27
N TYR A 109 8.77 4.69 0.22
CA TYR A 109 8.59 5.96 -0.49
C TYR A 109 9.93 6.68 -0.73
N ASP A 110 10.79 6.70 0.29
CA ASP A 110 12.13 7.31 0.20
C ASP A 110 13.06 6.47 -0.71
N VAL A 111 12.97 5.14 -0.64
CA VAL A 111 13.74 4.24 -1.52
C VAL A 111 13.33 4.44 -2.98
N ILE A 112 12.04 4.44 -3.28
CA ILE A 112 11.51 4.63 -4.64
C ILE A 112 11.88 6.02 -5.18
N ALA A 113 11.79 7.07 -4.35
CA ALA A 113 12.20 8.42 -4.73
C ALA A 113 13.68 8.46 -5.11
N LYS A 114 14.56 7.90 -4.28
CA LYS A 114 16.01 7.83 -4.56
C LYS A 114 16.31 7.01 -5.81
N THR A 115 15.65 5.87 -6.00
CA THR A 115 15.83 5.01 -7.17
C THR A 115 15.45 5.73 -8.47
N ASN A 116 14.43 6.60 -8.41
CA ASN A 116 13.99 7.40 -9.55
C ASN A 116 14.69 8.78 -9.64
N ASN A 117 15.65 9.05 -8.74
CA ASN A 117 16.34 10.33 -8.65
C ASN A 117 15.39 11.53 -8.52
N VAL A 118 14.38 11.37 -7.64
CA VAL A 118 13.37 12.38 -7.29
C VAL A 118 13.60 12.84 -5.86
N GLU A 119 13.63 14.16 -5.64
CA GLU A 119 13.81 14.74 -4.31
C GLU A 119 12.58 14.43 -3.43
N ASN A 120 12.84 13.97 -2.21
CA ASN A 120 11.80 13.71 -1.21
C ASN A 120 11.82 14.81 -0.13
N ILE A 121 10.84 15.69 -0.15
CA ILE A 121 10.58 16.66 0.91
C ILE A 121 9.93 15.92 2.07
N LYS A 122 10.61 15.90 3.22
CA LYS A 122 10.17 15.23 4.43
C LYS A 122 9.52 16.23 5.37
N VAL A 123 8.21 16.13 5.54
CA VAL A 123 7.44 16.92 6.52
C VAL A 123 7.08 16.00 7.70
N PRO A 124 7.78 16.08 8.84
CA PRO A 124 7.55 15.19 9.97
C PRO A 124 6.13 15.26 10.52
N LEU A 125 5.63 14.12 10.99
CA LEU A 125 4.47 14.09 11.88
C LEU A 125 4.74 14.89 13.15
N LYS A 126 3.69 15.32 13.83
CA LYS A 126 3.80 15.87 15.18
C LYS A 126 4.21 14.78 16.19
N SER A 127 4.65 15.15 17.38
CA SER A 127 5.08 14.21 18.43
C SER A 127 4.00 13.20 18.87
N ASN A 128 2.74 13.51 18.62
CA ASN A 128 1.59 12.62 18.83
C ASN A 128 1.19 11.82 17.57
N PHE A 129 2.03 11.82 16.55
CA PHE A 129 1.84 11.16 15.25
C PHE A 129 0.64 11.67 14.41
N THR A 130 0.13 12.86 14.68
CA THR A 130 -0.84 13.54 13.83
C THR A 130 -0.15 14.32 12.70
N LEU A 131 -0.90 14.61 11.63
CA LEU A 131 -0.42 15.42 10.50
C LEU A 131 -0.09 16.86 10.92
N ASN A 132 1.01 17.37 10.42
CA ASN A 132 1.34 18.80 10.52
C ASN A 132 0.84 19.51 9.25
N LEU A 133 -0.48 19.79 9.21
CA LEU A 133 -1.15 20.34 8.03
C LEU A 133 -0.56 21.67 7.56
N GLU A 134 -0.15 22.52 8.49
CA GLU A 134 0.44 23.82 8.18
C GLU A 134 1.76 23.68 7.43
N GLU A 135 2.67 22.86 7.95
CA GLU A 135 3.97 22.60 7.31
C GLU A 135 3.83 21.83 5.99
N LEU A 136 2.86 20.88 5.93
CA LEU A 136 2.55 20.20 4.69
C LEU A 136 2.13 21.20 3.60
N LYS A 137 1.22 22.11 3.89
CA LYS A 137 0.75 23.12 2.93
C LYS A 137 1.85 24.10 2.53
N LYS A 138 2.76 24.48 3.44
CA LYS A 138 3.95 25.31 3.13
C LYS A 138 4.92 24.61 2.16
N SER A 139 4.96 23.27 2.16
CA SER A 139 5.84 22.49 1.29
C SER A 139 5.31 22.30 -0.15
N PHE A 140 4.07 22.74 -0.43
CA PHE A 140 3.47 22.65 -1.74
C PHE A 140 4.14 23.63 -2.72
N SER A 141 4.48 23.15 -3.92
CA SER A 141 5.05 23.93 -4.99
C SER A 141 4.70 23.34 -6.36
N GLU A 142 4.97 24.04 -7.45
CA GLU A 142 4.76 23.52 -8.81
C GLU A 142 5.63 22.28 -9.12
N LYS A 143 6.77 22.14 -8.42
CA LYS A 143 7.67 20.99 -8.55
C LYS A 143 7.26 19.80 -7.70
N THR A 144 6.42 19.98 -6.69
CA THR A 144 5.91 18.88 -5.86
C THR A 144 4.76 18.19 -6.57
N LYS A 145 5.00 17.01 -7.14
CA LYS A 145 4.03 16.28 -7.98
C LYS A 145 3.21 15.27 -7.20
N LEU A 146 3.79 14.67 -6.15
CA LEU A 146 3.17 13.60 -5.37
C LEU A 146 3.22 13.91 -3.88
N LEU A 147 2.13 13.61 -3.18
CA LEU A 147 2.03 13.58 -1.73
C LEU A 147 1.66 12.17 -1.30
N PHE A 148 2.55 11.49 -0.55
CA PHE A 148 2.31 10.14 -0.03
C PHE A 148 1.85 10.17 1.42
N LEU A 149 0.70 9.55 1.70
CA LEU A 149 0.07 9.46 3.02
C LEU A 149 -0.32 8.01 3.29
N CYS A 150 0.34 7.36 4.26
CA CYS A 150 0.00 6.01 4.70
C CYS A 150 -1.04 6.09 5.83
N SER A 151 -2.24 5.52 5.63
CA SER A 151 -3.31 5.57 6.64
C SER A 151 -4.17 4.31 6.61
N PRO A 152 -4.09 3.46 7.66
CA PRO A 152 -3.27 3.56 8.89
C PRO A 152 -1.77 3.62 8.62
N ASN A 153 -1.05 4.44 9.39
CA ASN A 153 0.36 4.70 9.15
C ASN A 153 1.28 3.59 9.69
N ASN A 154 2.33 3.29 8.97
CA ASN A 154 3.40 2.39 9.39
C ASN A 154 4.70 3.22 9.59
N PRO A 155 5.31 3.26 10.79
CA PRO A 155 5.18 2.28 11.88
C PRO A 155 4.25 2.67 13.02
N THR A 156 3.59 3.81 12.99
CA THR A 156 2.90 4.39 14.16
C THR A 156 1.55 3.74 14.48
N GLY A 157 0.93 3.06 13.52
CA GLY A 157 -0.32 2.30 13.67
C GLY A 157 -1.60 3.12 13.59
N ASN A 158 -1.55 4.43 13.78
CA ASN A 158 -2.72 5.29 13.81
C ASN A 158 -3.23 5.64 12.40
N SER A 159 -4.52 5.89 12.29
CA SER A 159 -5.15 6.51 11.11
C SER A 159 -5.12 8.03 11.20
N PHE A 160 -5.07 8.70 10.05
CA PHE A 160 -5.29 10.15 9.98
C PHE A 160 -6.77 10.44 9.85
N SER A 161 -7.19 11.63 10.32
CA SER A 161 -8.59 12.03 10.23
C SER A 161 -9.02 12.15 8.77
N ARG A 162 -10.21 11.64 8.44
CA ARG A 162 -10.77 11.74 7.08
C ARG A 162 -10.88 13.18 6.61
N LYS A 163 -11.18 14.12 7.54
CA LYS A 163 -11.24 15.55 7.27
C LYS A 163 -9.90 16.10 6.80
N ASP A 164 -8.81 15.76 7.51
CA ASP A 164 -7.47 16.22 7.18
C ASP A 164 -6.97 15.65 5.85
N LEU A 165 -7.27 14.35 5.58
CA LEU A 165 -6.94 13.73 4.30
C LEU A 165 -7.67 14.41 3.14
N ILE A 166 -8.97 14.72 3.30
CA ILE A 166 -9.76 15.43 2.29
C ILE A 166 -9.24 16.86 2.10
N ASP A 167 -8.91 17.59 3.16
CA ASP A 167 -8.33 18.94 3.08
C ASP A 167 -7.01 18.95 2.28
N LEU A 168 -6.16 17.94 2.47
CA LEU A 168 -4.92 17.79 1.69
C LEU A 168 -5.21 17.45 0.22
N ILE A 169 -6.17 16.57 -0.07
CA ILE A 169 -6.56 16.22 -1.45
C ILE A 169 -7.09 17.47 -2.18
N GLU A 170 -7.86 18.31 -1.49
CA GLU A 170 -8.48 19.51 -2.07
C GLU A 170 -7.49 20.67 -2.24
N SER A 171 -6.49 20.78 -1.36
CA SER A 171 -5.52 21.88 -1.34
C SER A 171 -4.24 21.61 -2.13
N PHE A 172 -3.91 20.36 -2.41
CA PHE A 172 -2.68 20.00 -3.13
C PHE A 172 -2.90 20.00 -4.65
N ASN A 173 -2.11 20.77 -5.38
CA ASN A 173 -2.19 20.86 -6.85
C ASN A 173 -1.47 19.73 -7.60
N GLY A 174 -1.00 18.70 -6.90
CA GLY A 174 -0.43 17.48 -7.43
C GLY A 174 -1.34 16.27 -7.19
N VAL A 175 -0.79 15.07 -7.34
CA VAL A 175 -1.51 13.81 -7.07
C VAL A 175 -1.27 13.40 -5.62
N VAL A 176 -2.36 13.10 -4.90
CA VAL A 176 -2.32 12.55 -3.54
C VAL A 176 -2.45 11.04 -3.60
N VAL A 177 -1.49 10.33 -3.03
CA VAL A 177 -1.47 8.88 -2.91
C VAL A 177 -1.77 8.50 -1.46
N ILE A 178 -2.93 7.91 -1.23
CA ILE A 178 -3.29 7.36 0.09
C ILE A 178 -2.98 5.87 0.08
N ASP A 179 -1.99 5.47 0.88
CA ASP A 179 -1.64 4.06 1.03
C ASP A 179 -2.44 3.45 2.17
N GLU A 180 -3.43 2.66 1.80
CA GLU A 180 -4.38 1.96 2.66
C GLU A 180 -4.00 0.49 2.89
N ALA A 181 -2.71 0.16 2.95
CA ALA A 181 -2.27 -1.22 3.14
C ALA A 181 -2.84 -1.90 4.40
N TYR A 182 -3.33 -1.14 5.37
CA TYR A 182 -3.86 -1.63 6.66
C TYR A 182 -5.33 -1.26 6.90
N ILE A 183 -6.04 -0.75 5.91
CA ILE A 183 -7.39 -0.19 6.06
C ILE A 183 -8.41 -1.21 6.58
N ASP A 184 -8.25 -2.49 6.24
CA ASP A 184 -9.17 -3.56 6.67
C ASP A 184 -9.17 -3.79 8.18
N PHE A 185 -8.17 -3.30 8.91
CA PHE A 185 -8.07 -3.37 10.37
C PHE A 185 -8.54 -2.09 11.08
N SER A 186 -8.85 -1.06 10.30
CA SER A 186 -9.25 0.26 10.79
C SER A 186 -10.77 0.37 10.94
N PRO A 187 -11.27 1.12 11.94
CA PRO A 187 -12.68 1.49 11.99
C PRO A 187 -13.08 2.49 10.90
N ASN A 188 -12.10 3.11 10.24
CA ASN A 188 -12.35 4.11 9.22
C ASN A 188 -12.72 3.47 7.88
N SER A 189 -13.60 4.13 7.14
CA SER A 189 -13.94 3.72 5.77
C SER A 189 -12.86 4.12 4.78
N SER A 190 -12.56 3.25 3.83
CA SER A 190 -11.64 3.51 2.72
C SER A 190 -12.00 4.78 1.93
N LEU A 191 -10.98 5.47 1.45
CA LEU A 191 -11.11 6.62 0.55
C LEU A 191 -11.29 6.21 -0.92
N VAL A 192 -11.29 4.91 -1.24
CA VAL A 192 -11.56 4.38 -2.58
C VAL A 192 -12.88 4.93 -3.15
N SER A 193 -13.92 5.10 -2.32
CA SER A 193 -15.21 5.70 -2.72
C SER A 193 -15.11 7.13 -3.23
N LEU A 194 -14.00 7.83 -2.97
CA LEU A 194 -13.79 9.24 -3.34
C LEU A 194 -13.04 9.45 -4.66
N ILE A 195 -12.52 8.40 -5.31
CA ILE A 195 -11.73 8.54 -6.55
C ILE A 195 -12.52 9.17 -7.72
N ASN A 196 -13.84 9.06 -7.70
CA ASN A 196 -14.71 9.71 -8.69
C ASN A 196 -14.97 11.20 -8.37
N LYS A 197 -14.84 11.57 -7.09
CA LYS A 197 -15.00 12.97 -6.65
C LYS A 197 -13.72 13.77 -6.85
N TYR A 198 -12.56 13.17 -6.55
CA TYR A 198 -11.26 13.82 -6.60
C TYR A 198 -10.39 13.20 -7.70
N ASN A 199 -10.19 13.95 -8.78
CA ASN A 199 -9.49 13.44 -9.95
C ASN A 199 -7.96 13.30 -9.75
N ASN A 200 -7.42 13.84 -8.67
CA ASN A 200 -6.00 13.75 -8.26
C ASN A 200 -5.75 12.72 -7.14
N LEU A 201 -6.74 11.88 -6.82
CA LEU A 201 -6.62 10.87 -5.78
C LEU A 201 -6.24 9.50 -6.37
N ILE A 202 -5.22 8.89 -5.77
CA ILE A 202 -4.90 7.46 -5.91
C ILE A 202 -4.98 6.82 -4.53
N VAL A 203 -5.65 5.67 -4.43
CA VAL A 203 -5.69 4.87 -3.22
C VAL A 203 -5.02 3.53 -3.52
N THR A 204 -4.01 3.14 -2.72
CA THR A 204 -3.37 1.83 -2.86
C THR A 204 -3.78 0.88 -1.74
N GLN A 205 -3.99 -0.39 -2.08
CA GLN A 205 -4.31 -1.47 -1.15
C GLN A 205 -3.52 -2.73 -1.51
N THR A 206 -3.46 -3.71 -0.60
CA THR A 206 -2.66 -4.92 -0.80
C THR A 206 -3.35 -6.17 -0.29
N MET A 207 -3.11 -7.29 -0.97
CA MET A 207 -3.49 -8.62 -0.49
C MET A 207 -2.51 -9.16 0.58
N SER A 208 -1.41 -8.48 0.85
CA SER A 208 -0.33 -8.96 1.72
C SER A 208 -0.67 -8.94 3.21
N LYS A 209 -1.66 -8.16 3.66
CA LYS A 209 -1.97 -7.93 5.08
C LYS A 209 -3.26 -8.65 5.49
N ALA A 210 -4.38 -8.00 5.43
CA ALA A 210 -5.67 -8.54 5.86
C ALA A 210 -6.08 -9.82 5.12
N PHE A 211 -5.74 -9.91 3.86
CA PHE A 211 -6.06 -11.09 3.04
C PHE A 211 -5.10 -12.28 3.27
N GLY A 212 -4.03 -12.12 4.06
CA GLY A 212 -3.08 -13.21 4.35
C GLY A 212 -2.28 -13.72 3.17
N MET A 213 -2.17 -12.95 2.10
CA MET A 213 -1.57 -13.38 0.83
C MET A 213 -0.25 -12.68 0.51
N ALA A 214 0.60 -12.43 1.51
CA ALA A 214 1.89 -11.75 1.30
C ALA A 214 2.78 -12.44 0.25
N GLY A 215 2.75 -13.77 0.18
CA GLY A 215 3.58 -14.58 -0.72
C GLY A 215 3.24 -14.46 -2.19
N ILE A 216 2.01 -14.08 -2.57
CA ILE A 216 1.61 -13.95 -3.98
C ILE A 216 1.94 -12.59 -4.59
N ARG A 217 2.38 -11.62 -3.76
CA ARG A 217 2.81 -10.29 -4.22
C ARG A 217 1.75 -9.57 -5.06
N LEU A 218 0.52 -9.41 -4.56
CA LEU A 218 -0.55 -8.69 -5.26
C LEU A 218 -0.91 -7.40 -4.54
N GLY A 219 -0.75 -6.27 -5.24
CA GLY A 219 -1.19 -4.94 -4.86
C GLY A 219 -2.22 -4.38 -5.82
N MET A 220 -3.01 -3.42 -5.34
CA MET A 220 -4.06 -2.74 -6.09
C MET A 220 -3.88 -1.23 -5.97
N GLY A 221 -4.01 -0.51 -7.08
CA GLY A 221 -4.13 0.94 -7.12
C GLY A 221 -5.47 1.33 -7.72
N PHE A 222 -6.23 2.14 -6.99
CA PHE A 222 -7.54 2.63 -7.41
C PHE A 222 -7.47 4.12 -7.71
N SER A 223 -8.00 4.53 -8.85
CA SER A 223 -8.09 5.93 -9.24
C SER A 223 -9.11 6.12 -10.37
N ASN A 224 -9.29 7.35 -10.83
CA ASN A 224 -10.05 7.58 -12.06
C ASN A 224 -9.37 6.96 -13.28
N ASN A 225 -10.15 6.71 -14.33
CA ASN A 225 -9.69 6.03 -15.54
C ASN A 225 -8.49 6.73 -16.20
N LYS A 226 -8.40 8.06 -16.11
CA LYS A 226 -7.31 8.81 -16.75
C LYS A 226 -5.95 8.52 -16.12
N ILE A 227 -5.88 8.50 -14.80
CA ILE A 227 -4.65 8.12 -14.05
C ILE A 227 -4.31 6.65 -14.30
N VAL A 228 -5.30 5.75 -14.20
CA VAL A 228 -5.09 4.32 -14.47
C VAL A 228 -4.54 4.09 -15.87
N ASN A 229 -5.03 4.82 -16.88
CA ASN A 229 -4.53 4.74 -18.25
C ASN A 229 -3.07 5.20 -18.36
N TYR A 230 -2.66 6.27 -17.68
CA TYR A 230 -1.24 6.68 -17.67
C TYR A 230 -0.33 5.64 -17.05
N ILE A 231 -0.74 5.03 -15.93
CA ILE A 231 0.04 3.96 -15.29
C ILE A 231 0.14 2.74 -16.21
N ASN A 232 -0.96 2.35 -16.86
CA ASN A 232 -0.98 1.23 -17.80
C ASN A 232 -0.10 1.44 -19.04
N LYS A 233 0.19 2.69 -19.45
CA LYS A 233 1.13 2.97 -20.56
C LYS A 233 2.54 2.46 -20.28
N ILE A 234 2.98 2.50 -19.03
CA ILE A 234 4.36 2.17 -18.63
C ILE A 234 4.48 0.85 -17.86
N LYS A 235 3.35 0.34 -17.39
CA LYS A 235 3.30 -0.93 -16.67
C LYS A 235 3.70 -2.08 -17.60
N PRO A 236 4.61 -3.00 -17.18
CA PRO A 236 4.90 -4.21 -17.95
C PRO A 236 3.62 -5.02 -18.23
N PRO A 237 3.41 -5.50 -19.46
CA PRO A 237 2.12 -6.08 -19.88
C PRO A 237 1.75 -7.34 -19.08
N TYR A 238 2.72 -8.16 -18.71
CA TYR A 238 2.51 -9.43 -18.00
C TYR A 238 3.05 -9.37 -16.55
N ASN A 239 2.92 -8.23 -15.88
CA ASN A 239 3.48 -8.01 -14.56
C ASN A 239 2.89 -8.93 -13.48
N ILE A 240 1.62 -9.28 -13.54
CA ILE A 240 0.99 -10.26 -12.66
C ILE A 240 1.02 -11.63 -13.32
N ASN A 241 1.63 -12.61 -12.67
CA ASN A 241 1.74 -13.96 -13.19
C ASN A 241 0.44 -14.77 -12.97
N LEU A 242 0.28 -15.83 -13.76
CA LEU A 242 -0.91 -16.68 -13.75
C LEU A 242 -1.19 -17.34 -12.39
N LEU A 243 -0.15 -17.73 -11.65
CA LEU A 243 -0.30 -18.39 -10.34
C LEU A 243 -0.84 -17.41 -9.30
N THR A 244 -0.36 -16.17 -9.30
CA THR A 244 -0.87 -15.08 -8.48
C THR A 244 -2.35 -14.83 -8.75
N GLU A 245 -2.75 -14.70 -10.05
CA GLU A 245 -4.13 -14.45 -10.44
C GLU A 245 -5.06 -15.61 -10.00
N LYS A 246 -4.70 -16.85 -10.32
CA LYS A 246 -5.46 -18.04 -9.92
C LYS A 246 -5.62 -18.14 -8.40
N ARG A 247 -4.54 -17.89 -7.64
CA ARG A 247 -4.58 -17.95 -6.18
C ARG A 247 -5.44 -16.84 -5.60
N ALA A 248 -5.30 -15.61 -6.06
CA ALA A 248 -6.11 -14.48 -5.62
C ALA A 248 -7.60 -14.73 -5.84
N LEU A 249 -8.01 -15.15 -7.04
CA LEU A 249 -9.40 -15.47 -7.37
C LEU A 249 -9.97 -16.60 -6.48
N LYS A 250 -9.14 -17.61 -6.16
CA LYS A 250 -9.54 -18.70 -5.26
C LYS A 250 -9.83 -18.19 -3.85
N GLU A 251 -8.92 -17.37 -3.29
CA GLU A 251 -9.07 -16.86 -1.92
C GLU A 251 -10.18 -15.83 -1.79
N LEU A 252 -10.40 -15.00 -2.81
CA LEU A 252 -11.48 -14.02 -2.83
C LEU A 252 -12.87 -14.65 -2.78
N LYS A 253 -13.03 -15.91 -3.20
CA LYS A 253 -14.28 -16.68 -3.00
C LYS A 253 -14.55 -16.97 -1.51
N ASN A 254 -13.53 -16.94 -0.67
CA ASN A 254 -13.62 -17.23 0.76
C ASN A 254 -13.58 -15.94 1.61
N ILE A 255 -14.14 -14.86 1.13
CA ILE A 255 -14.10 -13.54 1.80
C ILE A 255 -14.60 -13.57 3.26
N ASN A 256 -15.52 -14.45 3.59
CA ASN A 256 -16.04 -14.60 4.96
C ASN A 256 -14.97 -15.14 5.92
N THR A 257 -14.10 -16.04 5.47
CA THR A 257 -12.97 -16.53 6.27
C THR A 257 -11.97 -15.39 6.52
N ILE A 258 -11.69 -14.56 5.50
CA ILE A 258 -10.84 -13.39 5.64
C ILE A 258 -11.41 -12.42 6.69
N LYS A 259 -12.70 -12.11 6.62
CA LYS A 259 -13.39 -11.26 7.61
C LYS A 259 -13.33 -11.83 9.03
N THR A 260 -13.47 -13.15 9.18
CA THR A 260 -13.32 -13.83 10.48
C THR A 260 -11.89 -13.68 11.01
N ASN A 261 -10.88 -13.87 10.17
CA ASN A 261 -9.49 -13.72 10.58
C ASN A 261 -9.18 -12.27 10.99
N ILE A 262 -9.70 -11.27 10.26
CA ILE A 262 -9.58 -9.86 10.63
C ILE A 262 -10.17 -9.62 12.03
N LYS A 263 -11.36 -10.15 12.31
CA LYS A 263 -12.01 -10.03 13.62
C LYS A 263 -11.13 -10.61 14.74
N ILE A 264 -10.58 -11.80 14.54
CA ILE A 264 -9.65 -12.42 15.51
C ILE A 264 -8.44 -11.52 15.75
N ILE A 265 -7.81 -10.98 14.68
CA ILE A 265 -6.67 -10.08 14.79
C ILE A 265 -7.03 -8.82 15.60
N LEU A 266 -8.22 -8.26 15.41
CA LEU A 266 -8.67 -7.07 16.15
C LEU A 266 -8.92 -7.39 17.63
N GLU A 267 -9.50 -8.53 17.94
CA GLU A 267 -9.69 -9.01 19.33
C GLU A 267 -8.33 -9.23 20.01
N GLU A 268 -7.43 -9.92 19.34
CA GLU A 268 -6.08 -10.17 19.82
C GLU A 268 -5.25 -8.87 19.99
N ARG A 269 -5.43 -7.90 19.09
CA ARG A 269 -4.81 -6.58 19.26
C ARG A 269 -5.19 -5.93 20.59
N ASN A 270 -6.47 -5.95 20.95
CA ASN A 270 -6.94 -5.36 22.21
C ASN A 270 -6.38 -6.10 23.42
N LYS A 271 -6.43 -7.44 23.44
CA LYS A 271 -5.85 -8.25 24.52
C LYS A 271 -4.35 -8.00 24.68
N LEU A 272 -3.63 -7.89 23.54
CA LEU A 272 -2.19 -7.64 23.58
C LEU A 272 -1.89 -6.24 24.11
N ILE A 273 -2.66 -5.21 23.74
CA ILE A 273 -2.53 -3.85 24.28
C ILE A 273 -2.70 -3.86 25.81
N ASP A 274 -3.73 -4.55 26.32
CA ASP A 274 -3.97 -4.63 27.76
C ASP A 274 -2.78 -5.29 28.48
N SER A 275 -2.33 -6.44 27.99
CA SER A 275 -1.19 -7.18 28.56
C SER A 275 0.13 -6.39 28.49
N LEU A 276 0.37 -5.62 27.44
CA LEU A 276 1.57 -4.79 27.27
C LEU A 276 1.59 -3.64 28.29
N ASN A 277 0.44 -3.05 28.62
CA ASN A 277 0.35 -1.97 29.59
C ASN A 277 0.66 -2.43 31.06
N GLU A 278 0.66 -3.73 31.33
CA GLU A 278 1.01 -4.28 32.65
C GLU A 278 2.53 -4.43 32.86
N LEU A 279 3.34 -4.33 31.79
CA LEU A 279 4.78 -4.57 31.85
C LEU A 279 5.56 -3.30 32.22
N SER A 280 6.37 -3.38 33.29
CA SER A 280 7.05 -2.22 33.89
C SER A 280 8.07 -1.51 32.99
N PHE A 281 8.70 -2.21 32.05
CA PHE A 281 9.66 -1.65 31.11
C PHE A 281 9.02 -1.00 29.89
N ILE A 282 7.70 -1.15 29.70
CA ILE A 282 6.95 -0.48 28.63
C ILE A 282 6.51 0.90 29.11
N ILE A 283 7.10 1.91 28.50
CA ILE A 283 6.82 3.33 28.83
C ILE A 283 5.50 3.78 28.22
N LYS A 284 5.18 3.27 27.00
CA LYS A 284 3.97 3.67 26.29
C LYS A 284 3.57 2.64 25.26
N VAL A 285 2.29 2.31 25.20
CA VAL A 285 1.65 1.60 24.10
C VAL A 285 0.90 2.63 23.26
N TYR A 286 1.23 2.73 21.96
CA TYR A 286 0.56 3.68 21.07
C TYR A 286 -0.74 3.09 20.51
N PRO A 287 -1.80 3.90 20.35
CA PRO A 287 -3.04 3.45 19.70
C PRO A 287 -2.77 2.93 18.28
N SER A 288 -3.48 1.90 17.88
CA SER A 288 -3.32 1.29 16.57
C SER A 288 -4.66 0.96 15.91
N ASP A 289 -4.75 1.32 14.62
CA ASP A 289 -5.83 0.93 13.69
C ASP A 289 -5.32 -0.10 12.67
N SER A 290 -4.18 -0.74 12.93
CA SER A 290 -3.53 -1.70 12.03
C SER A 290 -3.42 -3.10 12.65
N ASN A 291 -2.76 -4.03 11.97
CA ASN A 291 -2.44 -5.35 12.49
C ASN A 291 -1.09 -5.42 13.24
N PHE A 292 -0.65 -4.31 13.78
CA PHE A 292 0.56 -4.21 14.61
C PHE A 292 0.38 -3.10 15.66
N ILE A 293 1.23 -3.11 16.68
CA ILE A 293 1.28 -2.10 17.73
C ILE A 293 2.70 -1.52 17.77
N LEU A 294 2.81 -0.21 17.92
CA LEU A 294 4.06 0.45 18.30
C LEU A 294 4.10 0.62 19.80
N ILE A 295 5.20 0.22 20.44
CA ILE A 295 5.44 0.42 21.87
C ILE A 295 6.73 1.20 22.05
N LYS A 296 6.78 2.05 23.09
CA LYS A 296 8.01 2.64 23.60
C LYS A 296 8.44 1.89 24.86
N VAL A 297 9.70 1.47 24.89
CA VAL A 297 10.28 0.72 26.00
C VAL A 297 11.45 1.49 26.64
N ASP A 298 11.97 1.01 27.75
CA ASP A 298 13.14 1.56 28.44
C ASP A 298 14.40 1.54 27.55
N ASP A 299 14.73 0.38 26.95
CA ASP A 299 15.85 0.18 26.03
C ASP A 299 15.44 -0.79 24.92
N ALA A 300 15.13 -0.25 23.75
CA ALA A 300 14.64 -1.08 22.63
C ALA A 300 15.71 -2.02 22.05
N ASP A 301 16.99 -1.64 22.08
CA ASP A 301 18.06 -2.50 21.56
C ASP A 301 18.30 -3.69 22.49
N LEU A 302 18.27 -3.46 23.82
CA LEU A 302 18.36 -4.50 24.83
C LEU A 302 17.17 -5.46 24.72
N ARG A 303 15.94 -4.93 24.77
CA ARG A 303 14.71 -5.74 24.72
C ARG A 303 14.59 -6.54 23.43
N TYR A 304 14.99 -5.96 22.30
CA TYR A 304 15.04 -6.62 21.00
C TYR A 304 16.01 -7.81 21.01
N LYS A 305 17.23 -7.65 21.55
CA LYS A 305 18.22 -8.75 21.65
C LYS A 305 17.72 -9.87 22.56
N GLN A 306 17.19 -9.54 23.74
CA GLN A 306 16.63 -10.53 24.66
C GLN A 306 15.52 -11.37 24.03
N LEU A 307 14.65 -10.76 23.21
CA LEU A 307 13.60 -11.48 22.52
C LEU A 307 14.13 -12.38 21.39
N ILE A 308 15.15 -11.94 20.66
CA ILE A 308 15.80 -12.77 19.65
C ILE A 308 16.39 -14.04 20.28
N GLU A 309 17.05 -13.93 21.45
CA GLU A 309 17.58 -15.06 22.18
C GLU A 309 16.49 -16.07 22.61
N LYS A 310 15.26 -15.56 22.82
CA LYS A 310 14.07 -16.37 23.09
C LYS A 310 13.31 -16.82 21.82
N GLY A 311 13.87 -16.58 20.61
CA GLY A 311 13.29 -16.96 19.32
C GLY A 311 12.15 -16.06 18.83
N ILE A 312 11.96 -14.87 19.40
CA ILE A 312 10.92 -13.92 19.01
C ILE A 312 11.53 -12.75 18.26
N ILE A 313 11.07 -12.52 17.02
CA ILE A 313 11.54 -11.46 16.15
C ILE A 313 10.50 -10.36 16.04
N LEU A 314 10.83 -9.17 16.55
CA LEU A 314 10.06 -7.95 16.39
C LEU A 314 10.73 -7.01 15.37
N ARG A 315 10.24 -5.79 15.29
CA ARG A 315 10.89 -4.77 14.47
C ARG A 315 11.33 -3.59 15.33
N ASN A 316 12.64 -3.43 15.55
CA ASN A 316 13.20 -2.26 16.18
C ASN A 316 13.07 -1.04 15.26
N ARG A 317 12.46 0.04 15.77
CA ARG A 317 12.18 1.29 15.05
C ARG A 317 12.92 2.49 15.64
N SER A 318 13.83 2.27 16.59
CA SER A 318 14.53 3.33 17.32
C SER A 318 15.33 4.30 16.44
N LYS A 319 15.68 3.89 15.22
CA LYS A 319 16.40 4.74 14.26
C LYS A 319 15.47 5.65 13.43
N GLU A 320 14.18 5.50 13.58
CA GLU A 320 13.21 6.33 12.84
C GLU A 320 12.87 7.58 13.66
N LEU A 321 12.60 8.65 12.95
CA LEU A 321 12.23 9.94 13.55
C LEU A 321 11.05 9.75 14.51
N LEU A 322 11.10 10.38 15.69
CA LEU A 322 10.06 10.29 16.74
C LEU A 322 9.81 8.87 17.32
N CYS A 323 10.62 7.90 16.96
CA CYS A 323 10.46 6.50 17.40
C CYS A 323 11.61 6.05 18.33
N ASP A 324 12.26 6.96 19.08
CA ASP A 324 13.31 6.62 20.03
C ASP A 324 12.81 5.56 21.02
N ASN A 325 13.57 4.47 21.15
CA ASN A 325 13.23 3.32 21.98
C ASN A 325 11.89 2.67 21.63
N CYS A 326 11.52 2.65 20.35
CA CYS A 326 10.29 2.03 19.90
C CYS A 326 10.51 0.67 19.24
N LEU A 327 9.66 -0.28 19.61
CA LEU A 327 9.51 -1.59 18.96
C LEU A 327 8.13 -1.68 18.31
N ARG A 328 8.06 -2.25 17.09
CA ARG A 328 6.79 -2.55 16.44
C ARG A 328 6.53 -4.05 16.50
N ILE A 329 5.38 -4.42 17.04
CA ILE A 329 4.91 -5.79 17.25
C ILE A 329 3.79 -6.08 16.27
N THR A 330 3.92 -7.10 15.42
CA THR A 330 2.81 -7.59 14.60
C THR A 330 1.86 -8.41 15.49
N ILE A 331 0.55 -8.27 15.31
CA ILE A 331 -0.43 -9.10 16.02
C ILE A 331 -0.36 -10.51 15.43
N GLY A 332 -0.01 -11.46 16.28
CA GLY A 332 0.06 -12.89 15.95
C GLY A 332 -1.26 -13.60 16.19
N THR A 333 -1.23 -14.93 16.08
CA THR A 333 -2.28 -15.80 16.59
C THR A 333 -2.38 -15.69 18.12
N PRO A 334 -3.48 -16.13 18.75
CA PRO A 334 -3.58 -16.16 20.22
C PRO A 334 -2.36 -16.81 20.88
N TYR A 335 -1.92 -17.96 20.37
CA TYR A 335 -0.73 -18.67 20.88
C TYR A 335 0.56 -17.84 20.77
N GLU A 336 0.80 -17.20 19.61
CA GLU A 336 1.99 -16.37 19.40
C GLU A 336 2.01 -15.14 20.31
N ASN A 337 0.84 -14.52 20.54
CA ASN A 337 0.70 -13.39 21.43
C ASN A 337 0.91 -13.79 22.90
N GLU A 338 0.35 -14.93 23.34
CA GLU A 338 0.58 -15.48 24.67
C GLU A 338 2.07 -15.80 24.89
N LEU A 339 2.73 -16.40 23.90
CA LEU A 339 4.16 -16.70 23.93
C LEU A 339 4.99 -15.42 24.06
N LEU A 340 4.65 -14.36 23.32
CA LEU A 340 5.30 -13.06 23.41
C LEU A 340 5.17 -12.48 24.83
N ILE A 341 3.95 -12.43 25.38
CA ILE A 341 3.71 -11.87 26.72
C ILE A 341 4.41 -12.68 27.81
N LYS A 342 4.38 -14.03 27.71
CA LYS A 342 5.14 -14.89 28.64
C LYS A 342 6.62 -14.51 28.63
N ASN A 343 7.23 -14.40 27.46
CA ASN A 343 8.65 -14.05 27.34
C ASN A 343 8.95 -12.62 27.80
N PHE A 344 8.06 -11.67 27.57
CA PHE A 344 8.21 -10.32 28.10
C PHE A 344 8.17 -10.27 29.65
N LYS A 345 7.33 -11.09 30.29
CA LYS A 345 7.24 -11.17 31.76
C LYS A 345 8.52 -11.75 32.41
N GLU A 346 9.35 -12.42 31.63
CA GLU A 346 10.64 -12.99 32.06
C GLU A 346 11.84 -12.05 31.82
N LEU A 347 11.62 -10.85 31.27
CA LEU A 347 12.65 -9.83 31.02
C LEU A 347 12.77 -8.84 32.15
#